data_b95c1a9ae5d3ec38dce0490033609568
#
_entry.id   b95c1a9ae5d3ec38dce0490033609568
#
_cell.length_a   1.000
_cell.length_b   1.000
_cell.length_c   1.000
_cell.angle_alpha   90.00
_cell.angle_beta   90.00
_cell.angle_gamma   90.00
#
_symmetry.space_group_name_H-M   'P 1'
#
loop_
_entity.id
_entity.type
_entity.pdbx_description
1 polymer ?
#
loop_
_entity_poly.entity_id
_entity_poly.type
_entity_poly.pdbx_seq_one_letter_code
_entity_poly.pdbx_strand_id
1 'polypeptide(L)'
;TLYHRQQKAKNELSMEREKLIKHFQYSKEGFAMFTSEGREILSNILFIQFINVISDTQIHQVEDVTDIAELEPIRTFLNKNIRNLNRKKKVLRESVTIDKNGKIFLIECILFLDNSYEISINDISRQEEESRMKRQLTQNVSHELKTPVSSIQGYLETILSNPDLSPDKRQFFLERCYSQSTRLTGLLRDISVLNRLDEASE
;
A
#
# COMPACT_ATOMS: atom_id res chain seq x y z
N THR A 1 4.06 -49.73 -18.64
CA THR A 1 3.18 -50.43 -17.69
C THR A 1 2.51 -49.40 -16.73
N LEU A 2 1.35 -49.76 -16.20
CA LEU A 2 0.58 -48.88 -15.29
C LEU A 2 1.41 -48.40 -14.09
N TYR A 3 2.22 -49.26 -13.54
CA TYR A 3 3.13 -48.97 -12.43
C TYR A 3 4.14 -47.83 -12.74
N HIS A 4 4.76 -47.83 -13.91
CA HIS A 4 5.68 -46.75 -14.30
C HIS A 4 4.98 -45.39 -14.46
N ARG A 5 3.74 -45.36 -14.96
CA ARG A 5 2.96 -44.13 -15.07
C ARG A 5 2.58 -43.58 -13.70
N GLN A 6 2.17 -44.44 -12.76
CA GLN A 6 1.87 -44.04 -11.40
C GLN A 6 3.10 -43.49 -10.67
N GLN A 7 4.25 -44.16 -10.81
CA GLN A 7 5.50 -43.69 -10.20
C GLN A 7 5.96 -42.35 -10.75
N LYS A 8 5.84 -42.16 -12.07
CA LYS A 8 6.15 -40.87 -12.73
C LYS A 8 5.25 -39.75 -12.23
N ALA A 9 3.92 -39.98 -12.21
CA ALA A 9 2.96 -39.00 -11.70
C ALA A 9 3.19 -38.65 -10.22
N LYS A 10 3.54 -39.63 -9.38
CA LYS A 10 3.88 -39.41 -7.98
C LYS A 10 5.15 -38.55 -7.83
N ASN A 11 6.16 -38.80 -8.64
CA ASN A 11 7.42 -38.02 -8.61
C ASN A 11 7.18 -36.58 -9.11
N GLU A 12 6.39 -36.39 -10.17
CA GLU A 12 6.02 -35.07 -10.68
C GLU A 12 5.25 -34.27 -9.61
N LEU A 13 4.26 -34.89 -8.98
CA LEU A 13 3.49 -34.25 -7.89
C LEU A 13 4.39 -33.88 -6.70
N SER A 14 5.34 -34.75 -6.34
CA SER A 14 6.29 -34.48 -5.27
C SER A 14 7.21 -33.29 -5.61
N MET A 15 7.69 -33.20 -6.86
CA MET A 15 8.52 -32.08 -7.31
C MET A 15 7.73 -30.75 -7.35
N GLU A 16 6.49 -30.79 -7.82
CA GLU A 16 5.62 -29.60 -7.81
C GLU A 16 5.34 -29.13 -6.40
N ARG A 17 5.03 -30.05 -5.48
CA ARG A 17 4.85 -29.76 -4.06
C ARG A 17 6.10 -29.12 -3.45
N GLU A 18 7.27 -29.65 -3.74
CA GLU A 18 8.55 -29.11 -3.24
C GLU A 18 8.80 -27.69 -3.77
N LYS A 19 8.51 -27.43 -5.05
CA LYS A 19 8.62 -26.09 -5.64
C LYS A 19 7.68 -25.10 -4.97
N LEU A 20 6.44 -25.49 -4.71
CA LEU A 20 5.45 -24.64 -4.01
C LEU A 20 5.90 -24.32 -2.59
N ILE A 21 6.40 -25.32 -1.84
CA ILE A 21 6.92 -25.11 -0.48
C ILE A 21 8.12 -24.15 -0.50
N LYS A 22 9.05 -24.34 -1.44
CA LYS A 22 10.20 -23.42 -1.58
C LYS A 22 9.74 -22.01 -1.92
N HIS A 23 8.83 -21.85 -2.87
CA HIS A 23 8.28 -20.53 -3.23
C HIS A 23 7.64 -19.85 -2.02
N PHE A 24 6.87 -20.58 -1.25
CA PHE A 24 6.26 -20.11 -0.01
C PHE A 24 7.30 -19.69 1.05
N GLN A 25 8.36 -20.48 1.23
CA GLN A 25 9.44 -20.16 2.19
C GLN A 25 10.29 -18.96 1.78
N TYR A 26 10.47 -18.71 0.47
CA TYR A 26 11.24 -17.58 -0.06
C TYR A 26 10.37 -16.37 -0.42
N SER A 27 9.08 -16.38 -0.06
CA SER A 27 8.21 -15.22 -0.21
C SER A 27 8.77 -14.01 0.55
N LYS A 28 8.51 -12.82 0.02
CA LYS A 28 8.80 -11.55 0.72
C LYS A 28 7.72 -11.17 1.72
N GLU A 29 6.65 -11.95 1.79
CA GLU A 29 5.54 -11.79 2.72
C GLU A 29 5.59 -12.88 3.79
N GLY A 30 5.19 -12.53 5.01
CA GLY A 30 4.96 -13.50 6.07
C GLY A 30 3.63 -14.20 5.86
N PHE A 31 3.62 -15.54 5.81
CA PHE A 31 2.41 -16.33 5.65
C PHE A 31 2.26 -17.36 6.74
N ALA A 32 1.03 -17.53 7.22
CA ALA A 32 0.64 -18.67 8.05
C ALA A 32 -0.78 -19.12 7.70
N MET A 33 -0.98 -20.41 7.62
CA MET A 33 -2.29 -21.03 7.35
C MET A 33 -2.69 -21.89 8.55
N PHE A 34 -3.96 -21.83 8.91
CA PHE A 34 -4.53 -22.44 10.11
C PHE A 34 -5.78 -23.25 9.77
N THR A 35 -6.02 -24.28 10.57
CA THR A 35 -7.31 -24.98 10.58
C THR A 35 -8.42 -24.08 11.16
N SER A 36 -9.68 -24.51 11.03
CA SER A 36 -10.83 -23.86 11.68
C SER A 36 -10.73 -23.78 13.22
N GLU A 37 -9.87 -24.59 13.82
CA GLU A 37 -9.63 -24.66 15.26
C GLU A 37 -8.43 -23.81 15.69
N GLY A 38 -7.75 -23.12 14.75
CA GLY A 38 -6.59 -22.28 15.01
C GLY A 38 -5.25 -23.02 15.08
N ARG A 39 -5.22 -24.31 14.72
CA ARG A 39 -3.95 -25.06 14.66
C ARG A 39 -3.19 -24.73 13.38
N GLU A 40 -1.89 -24.53 13.48
CA GLU A 40 -1.03 -24.28 12.35
C GLU A 40 -1.05 -25.45 11.34
N ILE A 41 -1.26 -25.14 10.06
CA ILE A 41 -1.08 -26.05 8.94
C ILE A 41 0.31 -25.87 8.35
N LEU A 42 0.70 -24.60 8.14
CA LEU A 42 2.03 -24.21 7.65
C LEU A 42 2.28 -22.73 7.94
N SER A 43 3.54 -22.38 8.11
CA SER A 43 4.00 -21.00 8.20
C SER A 43 5.38 -20.85 7.58
N ASN A 44 5.77 -19.62 7.22
CA ASN A 44 7.13 -19.32 6.83
C ASN A 44 7.87 -18.51 7.91
N ILE A 45 9.19 -18.44 7.79
CA ILE A 45 10.04 -17.75 8.78
C ILE A 45 9.68 -16.27 8.90
N LEU A 46 9.37 -15.60 7.78
CA LEU A 46 9.03 -14.18 7.78
C LEU A 46 7.77 -13.88 8.59
N PHE A 47 6.79 -14.78 8.61
CA PHE A 47 5.60 -14.61 9.43
C PHE A 47 5.95 -14.46 10.89
N ILE A 48 6.77 -15.36 11.44
CA ILE A 48 7.21 -15.33 12.83
C ILE A 48 8.05 -14.07 13.11
N GLN A 49 8.94 -13.71 12.18
CA GLN A 49 9.76 -12.50 12.33
C GLN A 49 8.91 -11.23 12.36
N PHE A 50 7.95 -11.08 11.47
CA PHE A 50 7.07 -9.91 11.44
C PHE A 50 6.16 -9.84 12.66
N ILE A 51 5.59 -10.97 13.08
CA ILE A 51 4.77 -11.03 14.28
C ILE A 51 5.57 -10.59 15.52
N ASN A 52 6.82 -11.02 15.67
CA ASN A 52 7.67 -10.61 16.79
C ASN A 52 8.08 -9.13 16.74
N VAL A 53 8.01 -8.48 15.57
CA VAL A 53 8.18 -7.02 15.45
C VAL A 53 6.90 -6.28 15.82
N ILE A 54 5.74 -6.83 15.44
CA ILE A 54 4.42 -6.23 15.66
C ILE A 54 4.01 -6.36 17.12
N SER A 55 4.19 -7.55 17.71
CA SER A 55 3.83 -7.83 19.10
C SER A 55 4.82 -7.25 20.09
N ASP A 56 4.33 -6.74 21.22
CA ASP A 56 5.15 -6.32 22.34
C ASP A 56 5.65 -7.53 23.16
N THR A 57 5.08 -8.72 22.93
CA THR A 57 5.44 -9.98 23.59
C THR A 57 6.05 -10.94 22.59
N GLN A 58 7.12 -11.63 22.99
CA GLN A 58 7.73 -12.66 22.15
C GLN A 58 6.79 -13.85 22.02
N ILE A 59 6.47 -14.20 20.78
CA ILE A 59 5.61 -15.33 20.47
C ILE A 59 6.47 -16.56 20.23
N HIS A 60 6.13 -17.64 20.91
CA HIS A 60 6.85 -18.91 20.83
C HIS A 60 6.16 -19.93 19.91
N GLN A 61 4.83 -19.82 19.77
CA GLN A 61 4.02 -20.67 18.91
C GLN A 61 3.20 -19.84 17.95
N VAL A 62 3.06 -20.31 16.72
CA VAL A 62 2.33 -19.58 15.65
C VAL A 62 0.83 -19.52 15.98
N GLU A 63 0.32 -20.47 16.71
CA GLU A 63 -1.07 -20.53 17.18
C GLU A 63 -1.44 -19.36 18.11
N ASP A 64 -0.50 -18.82 18.85
CA ASP A 64 -0.72 -17.69 19.76
C ASP A 64 -0.93 -16.36 19.03
N VAL A 65 -0.78 -16.34 17.69
CA VAL A 65 -0.87 -15.14 16.88
C VAL A 65 -2.22 -14.42 17.01
N THR A 66 -3.30 -15.16 17.17
CA THR A 66 -4.64 -14.59 17.31
C THR A 66 -4.87 -13.90 18.65
N ASP A 67 -4.01 -14.12 19.65
CA ASP A 67 -4.12 -13.54 20.99
C ASP A 67 -3.38 -12.20 21.13
N ILE A 68 -2.64 -11.81 20.10
CA ILE A 68 -1.94 -10.52 20.05
C ILE A 68 -2.95 -9.37 20.02
N ALA A 69 -2.72 -8.35 20.83
CA ALA A 69 -3.62 -7.22 20.95
C ALA A 69 -3.78 -6.45 19.61
N GLU A 70 -2.70 -6.32 18.86
CA GLU A 70 -2.67 -5.64 17.55
C GLU A 70 -3.51 -6.37 16.50
N LEU A 71 -3.76 -7.67 16.66
CA LEU A 71 -4.57 -8.51 15.76
C LEU A 71 -6.02 -8.68 16.23
N GLU A 72 -6.46 -7.92 17.21
CA GLU A 72 -7.85 -7.95 17.69
C GLU A 72 -8.90 -7.82 16.57
N PRO A 73 -8.76 -6.96 15.54
CA PRO A 73 -9.70 -6.92 14.42
C PRO A 73 -9.80 -8.24 13.65
N ILE A 74 -8.67 -8.90 13.42
CA ILE A 74 -8.62 -10.22 12.75
C ILE A 74 -9.28 -11.29 13.63
N ARG A 75 -8.98 -11.31 14.92
CA ARG A 75 -9.61 -12.22 15.88
C ARG A 75 -11.13 -12.05 15.92
N THR A 76 -11.60 -10.81 15.96
CA THR A 76 -13.04 -10.50 15.95
C THR A 76 -13.70 -10.96 14.65
N PHE A 77 -13.05 -10.72 13.50
CA PHE A 77 -13.50 -11.18 12.19
C PHE A 77 -13.63 -12.72 12.15
N LEU A 78 -12.60 -13.46 12.59
CA LEU A 78 -12.60 -14.92 12.62
C LEU A 78 -13.70 -15.46 13.55
N ASN A 79 -13.80 -14.95 14.77
CA ASN A 79 -14.82 -15.39 15.75
C ASN A 79 -16.24 -15.19 15.24
N LYS A 80 -16.51 -14.06 14.58
CA LYS A 80 -17.82 -13.74 13.98
C LYS A 80 -18.19 -14.68 12.85
N ASN A 81 -17.22 -15.04 12.02
CA ASN A 81 -17.48 -15.74 10.75
C ASN A 81 -17.32 -17.25 10.82
N ILE A 82 -16.38 -17.79 11.59
CA ILE A 82 -16.20 -19.25 11.76
C ILE A 82 -17.41 -19.88 12.44
N ARG A 83 -17.99 -19.21 13.44
CA ARG A 83 -19.14 -19.70 14.21
C ARG A 83 -20.50 -19.44 13.56
N ASN A 84 -20.53 -18.74 12.44
CA ASN A 84 -21.78 -18.37 11.79
C ASN A 84 -22.30 -19.51 10.90
N LEU A 85 -23.22 -20.33 11.44
CA LEU A 85 -23.88 -21.45 10.73
C LEU A 85 -24.68 -21.00 9.50
N ASN A 86 -25.13 -19.74 9.42
CA ASN A 86 -25.87 -19.17 8.29
C ASN A 86 -24.98 -18.51 7.25
N ARG A 87 -23.66 -18.63 7.37
CA ARG A 87 -22.73 -18.08 6.39
C ARG A 87 -22.98 -18.72 5.03
N LYS A 88 -23.36 -17.89 4.04
CA LYS A 88 -23.28 -18.31 2.64
C LYS A 88 -21.84 -18.74 2.38
N LYS A 89 -21.60 -19.95 1.86
CA LYS A 89 -20.27 -20.48 1.54
C LYS A 89 -19.55 -19.52 0.57
N LYS A 90 -18.82 -18.58 1.12
CA LYS A 90 -18.08 -17.53 0.39
C LYS A 90 -16.75 -17.32 1.10
N VAL A 91 -15.69 -17.14 0.33
CA VAL A 91 -14.39 -16.67 0.84
C VAL A 91 -14.56 -15.25 1.38
N LEU A 92 -14.15 -15.02 2.60
CA LEU A 92 -14.19 -13.70 3.25
C LEU A 92 -12.77 -13.20 3.49
N ARG A 93 -12.62 -11.88 3.50
CA ARG A 93 -11.34 -11.20 3.75
C ARG A 93 -11.53 -10.08 4.76
N GLU A 94 -10.52 -9.88 5.57
CA GLU A 94 -10.36 -8.75 6.48
C GLU A 94 -8.92 -8.28 6.42
N SER A 95 -8.67 -6.99 6.59
CA SER A 95 -7.33 -6.43 6.59
C SER A 95 -7.17 -5.37 7.68
N VAL A 96 -5.98 -5.28 8.24
CA VAL A 96 -5.59 -4.26 9.20
C VAL A 96 -4.19 -3.76 8.88
N THR A 97 -3.99 -2.46 9.03
CA THR A 97 -2.67 -1.84 8.90
C THR A 97 -2.17 -1.46 10.28
N ILE A 98 -0.94 -1.85 10.60
CA ILE A 98 -0.31 -1.60 11.89
C ILE A 98 0.97 -0.80 11.67
N ASP A 99 1.09 0.33 12.38
CA ASP A 99 2.33 1.10 12.46
C ASP A 99 3.06 0.72 13.76
N LYS A 100 4.24 0.15 13.63
CA LYS A 100 5.04 -0.30 14.77
C LYS A 100 6.52 -0.04 14.54
N ASN A 101 7.13 0.71 15.45
CA ASN A 101 8.57 1.02 15.41
C ASN A 101 9.04 1.66 14.08
N GLY A 102 8.21 2.51 13.47
CA GLY A 102 8.50 3.16 12.19
C GLY A 102 8.38 2.25 10.97
N LYS A 103 7.80 1.08 11.13
CA LYS A 103 7.42 0.17 10.06
C LYS A 103 5.91 0.06 9.96
N ILE A 104 5.43 -0.07 8.73
CA ILE A 104 4.00 -0.20 8.43
C ILE A 104 3.77 -1.59 7.86
N PHE A 105 2.95 -2.38 8.56
CA PHE A 105 2.59 -3.74 8.17
C PHE A 105 1.14 -3.78 7.73
N LEU A 106 0.89 -4.32 6.54
CA LEU A 106 -0.43 -4.72 6.09
C LEU A 106 -0.63 -6.19 6.44
N ILE A 107 -1.66 -6.47 7.24
CA ILE A 107 -2.04 -7.81 7.63
C ILE A 107 -3.38 -8.12 6.99
N GLU A 108 -3.44 -9.21 6.24
CA GLU A 108 -4.66 -9.69 5.61
C GLU A 108 -5.02 -11.07 6.14
N CYS A 109 -6.29 -11.28 6.40
CA CYS A 109 -6.84 -12.58 6.77
C CYS A 109 -7.84 -13.02 5.72
N ILE A 110 -7.65 -14.22 5.18
CA ILE A 110 -8.56 -14.88 4.24
C ILE A 110 -9.18 -16.08 4.92
N LEU A 111 -10.50 -16.09 5.04
CA LEU A 111 -11.26 -17.22 5.58
C LEU A 111 -11.86 -18.02 4.42
N PHE A 112 -11.43 -19.27 4.28
CA PHE A 112 -11.84 -20.19 3.22
C PHE A 112 -13.19 -20.85 3.48
N LEU A 113 -13.66 -21.62 2.50
CA LEU A 113 -14.99 -22.28 2.53
C LEU A 113 -15.08 -23.39 3.59
N ASP A 114 -13.97 -24.05 3.87
CA ASP A 114 -13.84 -25.12 4.86
C ASP A 114 -13.55 -24.59 6.28
N ASN A 115 -13.62 -23.26 6.46
CA ASN A 115 -13.28 -22.52 7.68
C ASN A 115 -11.80 -22.57 8.07
N SER A 116 -10.92 -23.12 7.24
CA SER A 116 -9.49 -22.83 7.37
C SER A 116 -9.25 -21.35 7.02
N TYR A 117 -8.18 -20.77 7.55
CA TYR A 117 -7.86 -19.38 7.26
C TYR A 117 -6.36 -19.18 7.08
N GLU A 118 -6.04 -18.15 6.33
CA GLU A 118 -4.69 -17.68 6.08
C GLU A 118 -4.52 -16.28 6.65
N ILE A 119 -3.37 -16.04 7.25
CA ILE A 119 -2.94 -14.69 7.65
C ILE A 119 -1.66 -14.39 6.89
N SER A 120 -1.65 -13.30 6.13
CA SER A 120 -0.46 -12.78 5.47
C SER A 120 -0.06 -11.44 6.08
N ILE A 121 1.24 -11.19 6.12
CA ILE A 121 1.84 -9.96 6.66
C ILE A 121 2.83 -9.42 5.65
N ASN A 122 2.62 -8.18 5.22
CA ASN A 122 3.49 -7.49 4.27
C ASN A 122 4.04 -6.20 4.89
N ASP A 123 5.35 -6.02 4.86
CA ASP A 123 5.99 -4.74 5.22
C ASP A 123 5.83 -3.77 4.05
N ILE A 124 4.87 -2.84 4.19
CA ILE A 124 4.54 -1.83 3.19
C ILE A 124 5.17 -0.47 3.47
N SER A 125 6.15 -0.40 4.39
CA SER A 125 6.76 0.85 4.83
C SER A 125 7.30 1.67 3.66
N ARG A 126 7.99 1.02 2.74
CA ARG A 126 8.54 1.66 1.54
C ARG A 126 7.44 2.20 0.61
N GLN A 127 6.42 1.41 0.35
CA GLN A 127 5.29 1.80 -0.51
C GLN A 127 4.53 3.00 0.08
N GLU A 128 4.33 3.00 1.40
CA GLU A 128 3.68 4.11 2.09
C GLU A 128 4.54 5.37 2.10
N GLU A 129 5.86 5.24 2.26
CA GLU A 129 6.78 6.38 2.17
C GLU A 129 6.80 6.98 0.76
N GLU A 130 6.92 6.15 -0.28
CA GLU A 130 6.84 6.58 -1.68
C GLU A 130 5.49 7.27 -1.98
N SER A 131 4.39 6.70 -1.51
CA SER A 131 3.05 7.28 -1.67
C SER A 131 2.91 8.61 -0.94
N ARG A 132 3.48 8.73 0.26
CA ARG A 132 3.50 9.98 1.02
C ARG A 132 4.31 11.06 0.31
N MET A 133 5.49 10.71 -0.19
CA MET A 133 6.34 11.65 -0.97
C MET A 133 5.63 12.13 -2.23
N LYS A 134 4.98 11.23 -2.99
CA LYS A 134 4.18 11.60 -4.17
C LYS A 134 3.04 12.56 -3.82
N ARG A 135 2.30 12.28 -2.75
CA ARG A 135 1.22 13.20 -2.26
C ARG A 135 1.77 14.56 -1.88
N GLN A 136 2.88 14.60 -1.14
CA GLN A 136 3.50 15.85 -0.71
C GLN A 136 4.02 16.67 -1.90
N LEU A 137 4.66 16.01 -2.88
CA LEU A 137 5.09 16.66 -4.12
C LEU A 137 3.91 17.29 -4.86
N THR A 138 2.81 16.53 -5.03
CA THR A 138 1.60 17.03 -5.71
C THR A 138 1.02 18.24 -5.00
N GLN A 139 0.96 18.23 -3.66
CA GLN A 139 0.49 19.36 -2.87
C GLN A 139 1.40 20.58 -3.04
N ASN A 140 2.71 20.41 -2.94
CA ASN A 140 3.68 21.49 -3.10
C ASN A 140 3.59 22.10 -4.50
N VAL A 141 3.53 21.28 -5.56
CA VAL A 141 3.33 21.72 -6.93
C VAL A 141 2.05 22.54 -7.06
N SER A 142 0.94 22.06 -6.52
CA SER A 142 -0.34 22.76 -6.56
C SER A 142 -0.27 24.14 -5.90
N HIS A 143 0.40 24.23 -4.75
CA HIS A 143 0.61 25.51 -4.07
C HIS A 143 1.51 26.47 -4.85
N GLU A 144 2.63 25.97 -5.40
CA GLU A 144 3.56 26.77 -6.19
C GLU A 144 2.94 27.26 -7.52
N LEU A 145 2.00 26.53 -8.11
CA LEU A 145 1.26 26.96 -9.29
C LEU A 145 0.15 27.96 -8.96
N LYS A 146 -0.54 27.79 -7.83
CA LYS A 146 -1.65 28.66 -7.43
C LYS A 146 -1.23 30.11 -7.21
N THR A 147 -0.07 30.33 -6.61
CA THR A 147 0.43 31.67 -6.26
C THR A 147 0.62 32.56 -7.49
N PRO A 148 1.39 32.17 -8.54
CA PRO A 148 1.53 33.01 -9.74
C PRO A 148 0.21 33.19 -10.50
N VAL A 149 -0.65 32.14 -10.55
CA VAL A 149 -1.97 32.24 -11.20
C VAL A 149 -2.85 33.27 -10.50
N SER A 150 -2.95 33.22 -9.16
CA SER A 150 -3.73 34.19 -8.40
C SER A 150 -3.19 35.61 -8.54
N SER A 151 -1.85 35.78 -8.62
CA SER A 151 -1.23 37.08 -8.85
C SER A 151 -1.58 37.64 -10.22
N ILE A 152 -1.50 36.82 -11.29
CA ILE A 152 -1.91 37.20 -12.64
C ILE A 152 -3.36 37.63 -12.67
N GLN A 153 -4.26 36.82 -12.07
CA GLN A 153 -5.68 37.16 -11.99
C GLN A 153 -5.91 38.49 -11.29
N GLY A 154 -5.30 38.74 -10.15
CA GLY A 154 -5.46 39.97 -9.38
C GLY A 154 -4.97 41.20 -10.15
N TYR A 155 -3.84 41.10 -10.87
CA TYR A 155 -3.36 42.20 -11.73
C TYR A 155 -4.30 42.47 -12.92
N LEU A 156 -4.79 41.43 -13.57
CA LEU A 156 -5.77 41.57 -14.66
C LEU A 156 -7.09 42.14 -14.17
N GLU A 157 -7.61 41.67 -13.03
CA GLU A 157 -8.82 42.23 -12.41
C GLU A 157 -8.64 43.71 -12.09
N THR A 158 -7.47 44.12 -11.60
CA THR A 158 -7.16 45.53 -11.33
C THR A 158 -7.20 46.36 -12.59
N ILE A 159 -6.63 45.86 -13.71
CA ILE A 159 -6.66 46.55 -14.99
C ILE A 159 -8.08 46.68 -15.54
N LEU A 160 -8.85 45.57 -15.46
CA LEU A 160 -10.21 45.53 -16.03
C LEU A 160 -11.21 46.34 -15.23
N SER A 161 -11.06 46.42 -13.92
CA SER A 161 -11.96 47.16 -13.02
C SER A 161 -11.66 48.66 -12.97
N ASN A 162 -10.56 49.14 -13.55
CA ASN A 162 -10.15 50.51 -13.50
C ASN A 162 -9.88 51.05 -14.95
N PRO A 163 -10.94 51.42 -15.69
CA PRO A 163 -10.77 51.95 -17.07
C PRO A 163 -9.85 53.18 -17.17
N ASP A 164 -9.88 54.04 -16.14
CA ASP A 164 -9.12 55.27 -16.04
C ASP A 164 -7.69 55.14 -15.50
N LEU A 165 -7.21 53.88 -15.42
CA LEU A 165 -5.85 53.60 -14.96
C LEU A 165 -4.81 54.27 -15.88
N SER A 166 -3.84 54.99 -15.26
CA SER A 166 -2.79 55.65 -16.06
C SER A 166 -1.99 54.65 -16.88
N PRO A 167 -1.48 55.06 -18.06
CA PRO A 167 -0.68 54.16 -18.93
C PRO A 167 0.46 53.47 -18.19
N ASP A 168 1.19 54.21 -17.38
CA ASP A 168 2.34 53.69 -16.59
C ASP A 168 1.92 52.58 -15.61
N LYS A 169 0.80 52.77 -14.88
CA LYS A 169 0.27 51.75 -13.97
C LYS A 169 -0.23 50.53 -14.73
N ARG A 170 -0.89 50.70 -15.86
CA ARG A 170 -1.34 49.62 -16.72
C ARG A 170 -0.15 48.80 -17.21
N GLN A 171 0.89 49.48 -17.69
CA GLN A 171 2.13 48.83 -18.13
C GLN A 171 2.79 48.05 -17.00
N PHE A 172 2.89 48.63 -15.80
CA PHE A 172 3.43 47.96 -14.61
C PHE A 172 2.70 46.65 -14.32
N PHE A 173 1.36 46.63 -14.30
CA PHE A 173 0.60 45.42 -14.02
C PHE A 173 0.77 44.35 -15.12
N LEU A 174 0.83 44.76 -16.40
CA LEU A 174 1.11 43.83 -17.51
C LEU A 174 2.49 43.21 -17.40
N GLU A 175 3.50 43.96 -17.04
CA GLU A 175 4.87 43.45 -16.80
C GLU A 175 4.89 42.45 -15.65
N ARG A 176 4.12 42.70 -14.58
CA ARG A 176 3.95 41.75 -13.48
C ARG A 176 3.27 40.47 -13.93
N CYS A 177 2.20 40.53 -14.72
CA CYS A 177 1.57 39.37 -15.32
C CYS A 177 2.57 38.55 -16.15
N TYR A 178 3.33 39.21 -17.00
CA TYR A 178 4.35 38.57 -17.84
C TYR A 178 5.42 37.84 -17.00
N SER A 179 5.93 38.52 -15.98
CA SER A 179 6.90 37.94 -15.05
C SER A 179 6.37 36.68 -14.36
N GLN A 180 5.13 36.72 -13.85
CA GLN A 180 4.51 35.55 -13.21
C GLN A 180 4.22 34.42 -14.21
N SER A 181 3.85 34.73 -15.43
CA SER A 181 3.66 33.75 -16.51
C SER A 181 4.98 33.04 -16.88
N THR A 182 6.07 33.78 -16.96
CA THR A 182 7.42 33.23 -17.21
C THR A 182 7.84 32.29 -16.10
N ARG A 183 7.60 32.68 -14.83
CA ARG A 183 7.85 31.82 -13.67
C ARG A 183 7.04 30.52 -13.73
N LEU A 184 5.75 30.62 -14.09
CA LEU A 184 4.88 29.46 -14.23
C LEU A 184 5.39 28.49 -15.30
N THR A 185 5.84 29.01 -16.45
CA THR A 185 6.45 28.21 -17.53
C THR A 185 7.70 27.46 -17.02
N GLY A 186 8.53 28.11 -16.21
CA GLY A 186 9.69 27.47 -15.58
C GLY A 186 9.29 26.30 -14.68
N LEU A 187 8.34 26.52 -13.76
CA LEU A 187 7.82 25.49 -12.87
C LEU A 187 7.26 24.28 -13.63
N LEU A 188 6.49 24.50 -14.70
CA LEU A 188 5.96 23.44 -15.54
C LEU A 188 7.06 22.63 -16.24
N ARG A 189 8.14 23.27 -16.65
CA ARG A 189 9.30 22.58 -17.23
C ARG A 189 9.99 21.70 -16.20
N ASP A 190 10.21 22.21 -14.99
CA ASP A 190 10.86 21.46 -13.90
C ASP A 190 10.04 20.21 -13.51
N ILE A 191 8.72 20.34 -13.41
CA ILE A 191 7.80 19.23 -13.16
C ILE A 191 7.88 18.19 -14.29
N SER A 192 7.94 18.63 -15.55
CA SER A 192 8.02 17.72 -16.69
C SER A 192 9.33 16.92 -16.71
N VAL A 193 10.43 17.50 -16.24
CA VAL A 193 11.73 16.80 -16.08
C VAL A 193 11.64 15.76 -14.98
N LEU A 194 11.05 16.09 -13.82
CA LEU A 194 10.87 15.17 -12.71
C LEU A 194 10.04 13.95 -13.12
N ASN A 195 8.91 14.14 -13.81
CA ASN A 195 8.07 13.03 -14.28
C ASN A 195 8.82 12.07 -15.22
N ARG A 196 9.68 12.59 -16.10
CA ARG A 196 10.49 11.76 -17.02
C ARG A 196 11.55 10.93 -16.28
N LEU A 197 12.09 11.44 -15.19
CA LEU A 197 13.05 10.72 -14.38
C LEU A 197 12.39 9.56 -13.61
N ASP A 198 11.16 9.76 -13.13
CA ASP A 198 10.38 8.69 -12.47
C ASP A 198 10.05 7.55 -13.46
N GLU A 199 9.59 7.88 -14.67
CA GLU A 199 9.30 6.89 -15.72
C GLU A 199 10.54 6.10 -16.19
N ALA A 200 11.73 6.68 -16.11
CA ALA A 200 12.99 6.01 -16.49
C ALA A 200 13.54 5.09 -15.39
N SER A 201 12.94 5.10 -14.19
CA SER A 201 13.38 4.35 -13.01
C SER A 201 12.54 3.09 -12.75
N GLU A 202 11.47 2.89 -13.51
CA GLU A 202 10.64 1.68 -13.54
C GLU A 202 11.11 0.72 -14.66
#